data_74e59bd7a1ec310daf6d1e513fb595c7
#
_entry.id   74e59bd7a1ec310daf6d1e513fb595c7
#
_cell.length_a   1.000
_cell.length_b   1.000
_cell.length_c   1.000
_cell.angle_alpha   90.00
_cell.angle_beta   90.00
_cell.angle_gamma   90.00
#
_symmetry.space_group_name_H-M   'P 1'
#
loop_
_entity.id
_entity.type
_entity.pdbx_description
1 polymer ?
#
loop_
_entity_poly.entity_id
_entity_poly.type
_entity_poly.pdbx_seq_one_letter_code
_entity_poly.pdbx_strand_id
1 'polypeptide(L)'
;MNRWDELNIFFRRTNTTVTFGLNALRGRRKATGNGSTLHVGGWDGRNARDLMRYTVNKGYRVESWELGNELCAGGVEAKVKAAQYGKDVLRLKRMVERVYNGTAGGRLPKVLAPGGFYDGPWFSEMLRVSGPGVVDGVTHHIYNIGSGKDKELINKVQDPYYLDKVAQTFSDMEATVRESGPWSSAWVGESGGAYNSGGKDVSDRFADSFWYLDQLGMSSVFGTKVYCRQALVGGNYCLLNTTTLAPNPDYYGALLWDRLMGTGVLQTTAAASPYLRSYAHCSKEKPGVTVLLINLSNSTAFYVTVAGDMDLHPPPRKLLEADDAGAVCGGEREEYHLRPEGGDIQSPVMLLNGAPLALGPCGQIPELRPAVVADGCASPLSVEPHSIAFVRFTGFKAPACA
;
A
#
# COMPACT_ATOMS: atom_id res chain seq x y z
N MET A 1 -22.69 -0.41 -20.98
CA MET A 1 -22.08 -1.70 -20.60
C MET A 1 -20.77 -1.98 -21.34
N ASN A 2 -20.59 -1.55 -22.60
CA ASN A 2 -19.37 -1.83 -23.38
C ASN A 2 -18.06 -1.51 -22.66
N ARG A 3 -17.93 -0.34 -22.01
CA ARG A 3 -16.73 0.00 -21.23
C ARG A 3 -16.47 -0.93 -20.04
N TRP A 4 -17.52 -1.44 -19.42
CA TRP A 4 -17.37 -2.42 -18.34
C TRP A 4 -16.85 -3.77 -18.86
N ASP A 5 -17.31 -4.17 -20.06
CA ASP A 5 -16.83 -5.38 -20.72
C ASP A 5 -15.36 -5.24 -21.14
N GLU A 6 -14.96 -4.09 -21.69
CA GLU A 6 -13.57 -3.78 -22.06
C GLU A 6 -12.64 -3.81 -20.83
N LEU A 7 -13.05 -3.18 -19.72
CA LEU A 7 -12.30 -3.23 -18.47
C LEU A 7 -12.15 -4.66 -17.94
N ASN A 8 -13.21 -5.48 -17.97
CA ASN A 8 -13.13 -6.86 -17.50
C ASN A 8 -12.28 -7.75 -18.42
N ILE A 9 -12.21 -7.46 -19.73
CA ILE A 9 -11.25 -8.10 -20.64
C ILE A 9 -9.81 -7.73 -20.24
N PHE A 10 -9.55 -6.45 -19.94
CA PHE A 10 -8.25 -5.98 -19.48
C PHE A 10 -7.87 -6.65 -18.16
N PHE A 11 -8.71 -6.60 -17.13
CA PHE A 11 -8.46 -7.21 -15.82
C PHE A 11 -8.13 -8.71 -15.93
N ARG A 12 -8.87 -9.44 -16.76
CA ARG A 12 -8.60 -10.86 -17.01
C ARG A 12 -7.26 -11.10 -17.69
N ARG A 13 -6.90 -10.26 -18.68
CA ARG A 13 -5.62 -10.39 -19.41
C ARG A 13 -4.42 -10.07 -18.53
N THR A 14 -4.58 -9.15 -17.60
CA THR A 14 -3.53 -8.71 -16.66
C THR A 14 -3.55 -9.49 -15.33
N ASN A 15 -4.50 -10.41 -15.15
CA ASN A 15 -4.75 -11.12 -13.89
C ASN A 15 -4.94 -10.15 -12.70
N THR A 16 -5.60 -9.01 -12.95
CA THR A 16 -5.79 -7.96 -11.94
C THR A 16 -7.00 -8.25 -11.07
N THR A 17 -6.83 -8.14 -9.75
CA THR A 17 -7.91 -8.16 -8.77
C THR A 17 -8.61 -6.80 -8.73
N VAL A 18 -9.96 -6.81 -8.75
CA VAL A 18 -10.75 -5.59 -8.92
C VAL A 18 -11.50 -5.20 -7.67
N THR A 19 -11.24 -3.99 -7.18
CA THR A 19 -12.15 -3.21 -6.32
C THR A 19 -12.82 -2.15 -7.17
N PHE A 20 -14.15 -2.01 -7.10
CA PHE A 20 -14.86 -1.04 -7.91
C PHE A 20 -15.74 -0.12 -7.06
N GLY A 21 -15.53 1.21 -7.23
CA GLY A 21 -16.26 2.26 -6.52
C GLY A 21 -17.65 2.49 -7.09
N LEU A 22 -18.66 2.57 -6.22
CA LEU A 22 -20.06 2.80 -6.54
C LEU A 22 -20.45 4.25 -6.24
N ASN A 23 -21.29 4.86 -7.09
CA ASN A 23 -21.81 6.19 -6.84
C ASN A 23 -22.77 6.19 -5.63
N ALA A 24 -22.32 6.73 -4.50
CA ALA A 24 -23.09 6.82 -3.27
C ALA A 24 -23.97 8.08 -3.18
N LEU A 25 -23.89 9.02 -4.13
CA LEU A 25 -24.69 10.24 -4.10
C LEU A 25 -26.07 10.07 -4.76
N ARG A 26 -26.28 9.02 -5.54
CA ARG A 26 -27.54 8.78 -6.22
C ARG A 26 -28.70 8.69 -5.23
N GLY A 27 -29.80 9.40 -5.54
CA GLY A 27 -31.00 9.47 -4.68
C GLY A 27 -30.93 10.47 -3.55
N ARG A 28 -29.76 11.08 -3.30
CA ARG A 28 -29.60 12.15 -2.31
C ARG A 28 -29.88 13.52 -2.92
N ARG A 29 -30.16 14.47 -2.05
CA ARG A 29 -30.26 15.87 -2.40
C ARG A 29 -29.26 16.68 -1.57
N LYS A 30 -28.75 17.76 -2.14
CA LYS A 30 -27.92 18.73 -1.41
C LYS A 30 -28.78 19.40 -0.35
N ALA A 31 -28.27 19.53 0.88
CA ALA A 31 -28.98 20.22 1.95
C ALA A 31 -29.10 21.71 1.60
N THR A 32 -30.21 22.30 2.01
CA THR A 32 -30.44 23.76 1.88
C THR A 32 -29.47 24.52 2.78
N GLY A 33 -28.85 25.56 2.24
CA GLY A 33 -27.88 26.42 2.94
C GLY A 33 -26.79 26.89 1.99
N ASN A 34 -26.38 28.15 2.06
CA ASN A 34 -25.36 28.72 1.19
C ASN A 34 -24.02 28.00 1.43
N GLY A 35 -23.42 27.43 0.38
CA GLY A 35 -22.12 26.72 0.45
C GLY A 35 -22.15 25.32 1.09
N SER A 36 -23.33 24.78 1.46
CA SER A 36 -23.40 23.43 2.07
C SER A 36 -22.91 22.35 1.09
N THR A 37 -21.95 21.53 1.52
CA THR A 37 -21.52 20.30 0.81
C THR A 37 -22.29 19.05 1.28
N LEU A 38 -23.17 19.18 2.30
CA LEU A 38 -23.90 18.07 2.88
C LEU A 38 -24.98 17.53 1.91
N HIS A 39 -24.96 16.23 1.67
CA HIS A 39 -25.98 15.50 0.93
C HIS A 39 -26.82 14.66 1.90
N VAL A 40 -28.14 14.81 1.82
CA VAL A 40 -29.12 14.15 2.70
C VAL A 40 -30.05 13.22 1.93
N GLY A 41 -30.63 12.26 2.65
CA GLY A 41 -31.45 11.19 2.09
C GLY A 41 -30.69 9.87 1.97
N GLY A 42 -31.43 8.78 1.78
CA GLY A 42 -30.87 7.44 1.61
C GLY A 42 -30.29 7.23 0.20
N TRP A 43 -29.34 6.32 0.10
CA TRP A 43 -28.77 5.93 -1.17
C TRP A 43 -29.75 5.17 -2.06
N ASP A 44 -29.85 5.54 -3.35
CA ASP A 44 -30.54 4.76 -4.37
C ASP A 44 -29.58 3.78 -5.06
N GLY A 45 -29.51 2.55 -4.60
CA GLY A 45 -28.63 1.51 -5.10
C GLY A 45 -29.14 0.76 -6.34
N ARG A 46 -30.19 1.21 -7.04
CA ARG A 46 -30.77 0.47 -8.18
C ARG A 46 -29.77 0.25 -9.30
N ASN A 47 -29.03 1.27 -9.69
CA ASN A 47 -28.00 1.15 -10.74
C ASN A 47 -26.82 0.26 -10.33
N ALA A 48 -26.42 0.31 -9.06
CA ALA A 48 -25.37 -0.58 -8.52
C ALA A 48 -25.82 -2.05 -8.59
N ARG A 49 -27.04 -2.32 -8.17
CA ARG A 49 -27.64 -3.67 -8.28
C ARG A 49 -27.67 -4.15 -9.73
N ASP A 50 -28.04 -3.29 -10.67
CA ASP A 50 -28.16 -3.66 -12.08
C ASP A 50 -26.77 -3.91 -12.70
N LEU A 51 -25.72 -3.15 -12.29
CA LEU A 51 -24.33 -3.42 -12.64
C LEU A 51 -23.84 -4.75 -12.07
N MET A 52 -24.13 -5.04 -10.78
CA MET A 52 -23.75 -6.29 -10.14
C MET A 52 -24.39 -7.50 -10.82
N ARG A 53 -25.68 -7.42 -11.13
CA ARG A 53 -26.40 -8.46 -11.87
C ARG A 53 -25.79 -8.71 -13.26
N TYR A 54 -25.47 -7.62 -13.98
CA TYR A 54 -24.79 -7.74 -15.26
C TYR A 54 -23.43 -8.41 -15.12
N THR A 55 -22.65 -8.03 -14.12
CA THR A 55 -21.33 -8.59 -13.77
C THR A 55 -21.43 -10.10 -13.53
N VAL A 56 -22.39 -10.52 -12.71
CA VAL A 56 -22.67 -11.95 -12.44
C VAL A 56 -23.08 -12.69 -13.70
N ASN A 57 -24.02 -12.14 -14.48
CA ASN A 57 -24.53 -12.79 -15.71
C ASN A 57 -23.44 -12.97 -16.79
N LYS A 58 -22.42 -12.10 -16.78
CA LYS A 58 -21.25 -12.18 -17.67
C LYS A 58 -20.11 -13.06 -17.12
N GLY A 59 -20.23 -13.55 -15.89
CA GLY A 59 -19.18 -14.31 -15.23
C GLY A 59 -17.92 -13.48 -14.92
N TYR A 60 -18.05 -12.15 -14.79
CA TYR A 60 -16.95 -11.28 -14.42
C TYR A 60 -16.66 -11.35 -12.92
N ARG A 61 -15.38 -11.29 -12.56
CA ARG A 61 -14.92 -11.34 -11.16
C ARG A 61 -14.68 -9.94 -10.64
N VAL A 62 -15.33 -9.61 -9.54
CA VAL A 62 -15.05 -8.40 -8.74
C VAL A 62 -14.78 -8.88 -7.32
N GLU A 63 -13.63 -8.52 -6.77
CA GLU A 63 -13.22 -8.91 -5.42
C GLU A 63 -13.95 -8.10 -4.35
N SER A 64 -14.20 -6.81 -4.64
CA SER A 64 -14.84 -5.93 -3.68
C SER A 64 -15.60 -4.77 -4.35
N TRP A 65 -16.65 -4.31 -3.66
CA TRP A 65 -17.42 -3.13 -4.00
C TRP A 65 -17.23 -2.08 -2.92
N GLU A 66 -16.83 -0.88 -3.30
CA GLU A 66 -16.66 0.26 -2.40
C GLU A 66 -17.80 1.26 -2.56
N LEU A 67 -18.32 1.81 -1.46
CA LEU A 67 -19.43 2.77 -1.51
C LEU A 67 -18.94 4.21 -1.51
N GLY A 68 -18.98 4.87 -2.65
CA GLY A 68 -18.64 6.29 -2.78
C GLY A 68 -17.16 6.60 -2.81
N ASN A 69 -16.84 7.89 -2.69
CA ASN A 69 -15.49 8.44 -2.66
C ASN A 69 -15.51 9.77 -1.90
N GLU A 70 -14.70 9.87 -0.84
CA GLU A 70 -14.44 11.08 -0.05
C GLU A 70 -15.70 11.79 0.48
N LEU A 71 -16.68 11.02 0.94
CA LEU A 71 -17.94 11.53 1.50
C LEU A 71 -17.94 11.57 3.04
N CYS A 72 -16.87 11.10 3.68
CA CYS A 72 -16.68 11.10 5.13
C CYS A 72 -16.18 12.44 5.65
N ALA A 73 -16.23 12.64 6.95
CA ALA A 73 -15.73 13.84 7.64
C ALA A 73 -16.25 15.15 7.02
N GLY A 74 -15.35 16.03 6.63
CA GLY A 74 -15.67 17.26 5.91
C GLY A 74 -16.08 17.07 4.46
N GLY A 75 -15.75 15.91 3.85
CA GLY A 75 -15.84 15.67 2.42
C GLY A 75 -14.85 16.52 1.63
N VAL A 76 -14.76 16.28 0.32
CA VAL A 76 -14.01 17.15 -0.59
C VAL A 76 -14.99 18.10 -1.31
N GLU A 77 -15.92 17.55 -2.09
CA GLU A 77 -16.97 18.33 -2.77
C GLU A 77 -18.38 18.01 -2.22
N ALA A 78 -18.52 16.85 -1.61
CA ALA A 78 -19.75 16.37 -1.01
C ALA A 78 -19.46 15.64 0.29
N LYS A 79 -20.40 15.66 1.23
CA LYS A 79 -20.32 14.89 2.48
C LYS A 79 -21.66 14.26 2.84
N VAL A 80 -21.60 13.15 3.57
CA VAL A 80 -22.74 12.44 4.11
C VAL A 80 -22.52 12.20 5.60
N LYS A 81 -23.56 12.30 6.43
CA LYS A 81 -23.45 12.00 7.86
C LYS A 81 -23.14 10.51 8.07
N ALA A 82 -22.25 10.18 9.01
CA ALA A 82 -21.80 8.83 9.32
C ALA A 82 -22.95 7.84 9.55
N ALA A 83 -23.94 8.22 10.37
CA ALA A 83 -25.11 7.37 10.64
C ALA A 83 -25.92 7.03 9.38
N GLN A 84 -26.11 7.98 8.47
CA GLN A 84 -26.82 7.70 7.22
C GLN A 84 -25.95 6.83 6.29
N TYR A 85 -24.67 7.12 6.22
CA TYR A 85 -23.73 6.36 5.41
C TYR A 85 -23.63 4.90 5.89
N GLY A 86 -23.55 4.65 7.21
CA GLY A 86 -23.54 3.29 7.79
C GLY A 86 -24.79 2.48 7.43
N LYS A 87 -25.99 3.11 7.43
CA LYS A 87 -27.23 2.45 6.95
C LYS A 87 -27.15 2.08 5.48
N ASP A 88 -26.52 2.91 4.66
CA ASP A 88 -26.42 2.69 3.23
C ASP A 88 -25.37 1.59 2.89
N VAL A 89 -24.27 1.50 3.67
CA VAL A 89 -23.30 0.39 3.56
C VAL A 89 -23.96 -0.94 3.94
N LEU A 90 -24.77 -0.98 5.01
CA LEU A 90 -25.56 -2.18 5.34
C LEU A 90 -26.51 -2.57 4.21
N ARG A 91 -27.12 -1.57 3.54
CA ARG A 91 -27.94 -1.81 2.34
C ARG A 91 -27.11 -2.40 1.19
N LEU A 92 -25.90 -1.92 0.98
CA LEU A 92 -24.97 -2.46 -0.01
C LEU A 92 -24.62 -3.92 0.32
N LYS A 93 -24.26 -4.24 1.56
CA LYS A 93 -23.94 -5.63 1.99
C LYS A 93 -25.06 -6.59 1.67
N ARG A 94 -26.29 -6.25 2.07
CA ARG A 94 -27.49 -7.04 1.77
C ARG A 94 -27.75 -7.19 0.27
N MET A 95 -27.39 -6.19 -0.53
CA MET A 95 -27.51 -6.26 -1.99
C MET A 95 -26.47 -7.22 -2.58
N VAL A 96 -25.21 -7.16 -2.15
CA VAL A 96 -24.16 -8.09 -2.56
C VAL A 96 -24.58 -9.52 -2.23
N GLU A 97 -25.00 -9.79 -1.00
CA GLU A 97 -25.47 -11.11 -0.57
C GLU A 97 -26.59 -11.63 -1.47
N ARG A 98 -27.58 -10.83 -1.80
CA ARG A 98 -28.72 -11.24 -2.65
C ARG A 98 -28.34 -11.48 -4.10
N VAL A 99 -27.43 -10.66 -4.64
CA VAL A 99 -27.06 -10.74 -6.07
C VAL A 99 -26.10 -11.89 -6.32
N TYR A 100 -25.19 -12.15 -5.38
CA TYR A 100 -24.16 -13.19 -5.51
C TYR A 100 -24.53 -14.53 -4.86
N ASN A 101 -25.67 -14.62 -4.17
CA ASN A 101 -26.15 -15.87 -3.60
C ASN A 101 -26.39 -16.91 -4.71
N GLY A 102 -25.79 -18.10 -4.54
CA GLY A 102 -25.92 -19.20 -5.51
C GLY A 102 -25.10 -19.05 -6.80
N THR A 103 -24.20 -18.05 -6.89
CA THR A 103 -23.29 -17.95 -8.03
C THR A 103 -22.21 -19.03 -8.00
N ALA A 104 -21.84 -19.54 -9.18
CA ALA A 104 -20.76 -20.53 -9.32
C ALA A 104 -19.44 -19.95 -8.78
N GLY A 105 -18.84 -20.63 -7.77
CA GLY A 105 -17.60 -20.21 -7.13
C GLY A 105 -17.74 -19.73 -5.67
N GLY A 106 -18.95 -19.55 -5.16
CA GLY A 106 -19.28 -19.44 -3.71
C GLY A 106 -18.71 -18.26 -2.94
N ARG A 107 -17.81 -17.45 -3.50
CA ARG A 107 -17.17 -16.32 -2.79
C ARG A 107 -17.93 -15.02 -3.01
N LEU A 108 -18.46 -14.45 -1.92
CA LEU A 108 -19.09 -13.14 -1.96
C LEU A 108 -18.00 -12.04 -2.09
N PRO A 109 -18.21 -11.03 -2.97
CA PRO A 109 -17.39 -9.84 -2.96
C PRO A 109 -17.38 -9.14 -1.60
N LYS A 110 -16.23 -8.61 -1.22
CA LYS A 110 -16.11 -7.78 -0.01
C LYS A 110 -16.85 -6.47 -0.18
N VAL A 111 -17.27 -5.87 0.92
CA VAL A 111 -17.81 -4.51 1.00
C VAL A 111 -16.80 -3.62 1.66
N LEU A 112 -16.38 -2.58 0.95
CA LEU A 112 -15.41 -1.60 1.42
C LEU A 112 -16.08 -0.25 1.65
N ALA A 113 -15.59 0.49 2.65
CA ALA A 113 -16.07 1.82 3.04
C ALA A 113 -15.08 2.47 4.01
N PRO A 114 -15.02 3.82 4.13
CA PRO A 114 -15.77 4.79 3.37
C PRO A 114 -15.05 5.37 2.16
N GLY A 115 -13.76 5.03 1.92
CA GLY A 115 -12.98 5.60 0.82
C GLY A 115 -12.81 7.11 0.94
N GLY A 116 -12.11 7.58 1.98
CA GLY A 116 -11.85 8.99 2.17
C GLY A 116 -10.92 9.31 3.35
N PHE A 117 -10.67 10.58 3.60
CA PHE A 117 -9.74 11.01 4.65
C PHE A 117 -10.22 10.55 6.02
N TYR A 118 -9.26 10.06 6.83
CA TYR A 118 -9.55 9.51 8.15
C TYR A 118 -10.14 10.58 9.10
N ASP A 119 -11.24 10.21 9.74
CA ASP A 119 -11.88 10.94 10.85
C ASP A 119 -12.40 9.89 11.83
N GLY A 120 -11.73 9.72 12.96
CA GLY A 120 -12.01 8.67 13.94
C GLY A 120 -13.47 8.63 14.41
N PRO A 121 -14.05 9.73 14.88
CA PRO A 121 -15.45 9.77 15.30
C PRO A 121 -16.43 9.38 14.18
N TRP A 122 -16.21 9.85 12.96
CA TRP A 122 -17.05 9.54 11.82
C TRP A 122 -16.93 8.05 11.42
N PHE A 123 -15.72 7.52 11.37
CA PHE A 123 -15.44 6.10 11.03
C PHE A 123 -16.05 5.18 12.08
N SER A 124 -15.86 5.48 13.37
CA SER A 124 -16.43 4.71 14.49
C SER A 124 -17.97 4.68 14.44
N GLU A 125 -18.61 5.83 14.17
CA GLU A 125 -20.07 5.90 14.06
C GLU A 125 -20.57 5.09 12.85
N MET A 126 -19.90 5.19 11.70
CA MET A 126 -20.24 4.43 10.49
C MET A 126 -20.18 2.93 10.75
N LEU A 127 -19.10 2.43 11.39
CA LEU A 127 -18.92 1.02 11.75
C LEU A 127 -19.98 0.55 12.75
N ARG A 128 -20.25 1.33 13.79
CA ARG A 128 -21.27 1.02 14.80
C ARG A 128 -22.67 0.94 14.18
N VAL A 129 -23.02 1.85 13.26
CA VAL A 129 -24.35 1.90 12.63
C VAL A 129 -24.52 0.81 11.57
N SER A 130 -23.49 0.49 10.80
CA SER A 130 -23.54 -0.60 9.83
C SER A 130 -23.66 -1.96 10.51
N GLY A 131 -22.96 -2.12 11.63
CA GLY A 131 -22.96 -3.33 12.45
C GLY A 131 -21.93 -4.38 12.04
N PRO A 132 -21.82 -5.44 12.86
CA PRO A 132 -20.83 -6.50 12.67
C PRO A 132 -20.92 -7.21 11.31
N GLY A 133 -19.75 -7.50 10.71
CA GLY A 133 -19.65 -8.28 9.46
C GLY A 133 -20.14 -7.55 8.21
N VAL A 134 -20.44 -6.25 8.29
CA VAL A 134 -20.93 -5.48 7.13
C VAL A 134 -19.79 -4.92 6.31
N VAL A 135 -18.84 -4.21 6.92
CA VAL A 135 -17.65 -3.67 6.28
C VAL A 135 -16.52 -4.69 6.41
N ASP A 136 -16.04 -5.21 5.29
CA ASP A 136 -14.95 -6.19 5.25
C ASP A 136 -13.58 -5.50 5.27
N GLY A 137 -13.47 -4.30 4.68
CA GLY A 137 -12.29 -3.45 4.73
C GLY A 137 -12.66 -1.99 4.95
N VAL A 138 -12.05 -1.38 5.95
CA VAL A 138 -12.20 0.05 6.24
C VAL A 138 -11.14 0.80 5.45
N THR A 139 -11.58 1.55 4.44
CA THR A 139 -10.71 2.23 3.50
C THR A 139 -10.50 3.69 3.87
N HIS A 140 -9.26 4.15 3.86
CA HIS A 140 -8.94 5.56 4.04
C HIS A 140 -7.99 6.07 2.96
N HIS A 141 -7.97 7.40 2.75
CA HIS A 141 -7.12 8.07 1.78
C HIS A 141 -6.00 8.82 2.49
N ILE A 142 -4.80 8.84 1.91
CA ILE A 142 -3.63 9.53 2.46
C ILE A 142 -2.88 10.29 1.37
N TYR A 143 -2.66 11.61 1.63
CA TYR A 143 -1.80 12.49 0.83
C TYR A 143 -0.93 13.31 1.80
N ASN A 144 -0.01 12.61 2.47
CA ASN A 144 0.71 13.14 3.64
C ASN A 144 1.85 14.08 3.33
N ILE A 145 2.34 14.16 2.08
CA ILE A 145 3.41 15.11 1.72
C ILE A 145 2.90 16.46 1.20
N GLY A 146 1.58 16.65 1.17
CA GLY A 146 0.97 17.93 0.88
C GLY A 146 0.62 18.14 -0.58
N SER A 147 0.68 19.40 -1.04
CA SER A 147 0.32 19.77 -2.40
C SER A 147 1.45 19.47 -3.39
N GLY A 148 1.12 18.91 -4.55
CA GLY A 148 2.07 18.77 -5.67
C GLY A 148 2.55 20.10 -6.27
N LYS A 149 1.94 21.22 -5.85
CA LYS A 149 2.40 22.58 -6.20
C LYS A 149 3.39 23.18 -5.20
N ASP A 150 3.66 22.47 -4.12
CA ASP A 150 4.59 22.90 -3.08
C ASP A 150 6.03 22.80 -3.59
N LYS A 151 6.77 23.93 -3.53
CA LYS A 151 8.16 23.99 -3.96
C LYS A 151 9.10 23.21 -3.04
N GLU A 152 8.69 22.99 -1.78
CA GLU A 152 9.45 22.25 -0.78
C GLU A 152 9.17 20.73 -0.84
N LEU A 153 8.40 20.27 -1.81
CA LEU A 153 8.02 18.86 -1.91
C LEU A 153 9.24 17.93 -1.97
N ILE A 154 10.27 18.32 -2.72
CA ILE A 154 11.52 17.56 -2.84
C ILE A 154 12.24 17.40 -1.50
N ASN A 155 12.17 18.40 -0.63
CA ASN A 155 12.76 18.34 0.71
C ASN A 155 11.94 17.44 1.64
N LYS A 156 10.62 17.43 1.50
CA LYS A 156 9.71 16.64 2.34
C LYS A 156 9.83 15.13 2.11
N VAL A 157 10.07 14.71 0.86
CA VAL A 157 10.17 13.28 0.52
C VAL A 157 11.44 12.61 1.05
N GLN A 158 12.44 13.37 1.46
CA GLN A 158 13.70 12.91 2.03
C GLN A 158 13.88 13.29 3.52
N ASP A 159 12.88 13.96 4.12
CA ASP A 159 12.88 14.31 5.54
C ASP A 159 12.22 13.22 6.39
N PRO A 160 13.00 12.44 7.17
CA PRO A 160 12.44 11.35 7.98
C PRO A 160 11.43 11.84 9.02
N TYR A 161 11.64 13.03 9.60
CA TYR A 161 10.73 13.59 10.59
C TYR A 161 9.41 14.05 9.97
N TYR A 162 9.44 14.44 8.68
CA TYR A 162 8.24 14.76 7.95
C TYR A 162 7.46 13.50 7.59
N LEU A 163 8.15 12.47 7.12
CA LEU A 163 7.56 11.18 6.76
C LEU A 163 6.95 10.46 7.98
N ASP A 164 7.54 10.60 9.16
CA ASP A 164 7.03 10.00 10.41
C ASP A 164 5.65 10.49 10.83
N LYS A 165 5.24 11.68 10.42
CA LYS A 165 3.95 12.27 10.84
C LYS A 165 2.75 11.41 10.48
N VAL A 166 2.83 10.61 9.43
CA VAL A 166 1.72 9.75 8.98
C VAL A 166 1.52 8.53 9.89
N ALA A 167 2.51 8.15 10.68
CA ALA A 167 2.42 7.02 11.61
C ALA A 167 1.24 7.18 12.58
N GLN A 168 0.92 8.41 13.00
CA GLN A 168 -0.22 8.68 13.86
C GLN A 168 -1.54 8.31 13.17
N THR A 169 -1.70 8.63 11.88
CA THR A 169 -2.91 8.25 11.12
C THR A 169 -3.07 6.73 11.02
N PHE A 170 -2.00 6.00 10.80
CA PHE A 170 -2.05 4.53 10.77
C PHE A 170 -2.38 3.94 12.14
N SER A 171 -1.76 4.45 13.21
CA SER A 171 -2.03 4.04 14.58
C SER A 171 -3.49 4.28 14.98
N ASP A 172 -4.01 5.48 14.67
CA ASP A 172 -5.39 5.84 14.97
C ASP A 172 -6.39 4.99 14.17
N MET A 173 -6.05 4.68 12.91
CA MET A 173 -6.86 3.80 12.06
C MET A 173 -6.90 2.37 12.59
N GLU A 174 -5.74 1.83 13.01
CA GLU A 174 -5.64 0.52 13.66
C GLU A 174 -6.50 0.48 14.94
N ALA A 175 -6.38 1.49 15.79
CA ALA A 175 -7.18 1.61 17.01
C ALA A 175 -8.68 1.66 16.71
N THR A 176 -9.09 2.45 15.74
CA THR A 176 -10.51 2.56 15.31
C THR A 176 -11.07 1.22 14.83
N VAL A 177 -10.31 0.49 14.01
CA VAL A 177 -10.72 -0.84 13.54
C VAL A 177 -10.80 -1.82 14.71
N ARG A 178 -9.80 -1.86 15.58
CA ARG A 178 -9.78 -2.74 16.75
C ARG A 178 -10.98 -2.50 17.69
N GLU A 179 -11.35 -1.24 17.91
CA GLU A 179 -12.37 -0.86 18.89
C GLU A 179 -13.79 -0.86 18.31
N SER A 180 -13.97 -0.38 17.08
CA SER A 180 -15.28 -0.16 16.48
C SER A 180 -15.66 -1.16 15.39
N GLY A 181 -14.68 -1.89 14.84
CA GLY A 181 -14.88 -2.82 13.73
C GLY A 181 -13.93 -4.02 13.74
N PRO A 182 -13.80 -4.80 14.84
CA PRO A 182 -12.81 -5.88 14.96
C PRO A 182 -13.02 -7.04 13.98
N TRP A 183 -14.11 -7.07 13.27
CA TRP A 183 -14.39 -7.99 12.16
C TRP A 183 -13.81 -7.55 10.81
N SER A 184 -13.31 -6.33 10.74
CA SER A 184 -12.82 -5.68 9.54
C SER A 184 -11.28 -5.57 9.54
N SER A 185 -10.72 -4.96 8.52
CA SER A 185 -9.30 -4.65 8.42
C SER A 185 -9.07 -3.25 7.85
N ALA A 186 -7.97 -2.61 8.23
CA ALA A 186 -7.59 -1.31 7.70
C ALA A 186 -6.98 -1.47 6.29
N TRP A 187 -7.42 -0.62 5.34
CA TRP A 187 -6.92 -0.54 3.98
C TRP A 187 -6.59 0.92 3.63
N VAL A 188 -5.50 1.15 2.94
CA VAL A 188 -5.29 2.41 2.22
C VAL A 188 -5.99 2.27 0.87
N GLY A 189 -7.13 2.92 0.73
CA GLY A 189 -7.95 2.85 -0.50
C GLY A 189 -7.43 3.75 -1.59
N GLU A 190 -6.71 4.83 -1.23
CA GLU A 190 -6.10 5.77 -2.17
C GLU A 190 -4.93 6.51 -1.51
N SER A 191 -3.80 6.57 -2.22
CA SER A 191 -2.64 7.35 -1.78
C SER A 191 -1.71 7.68 -2.95
N GLY A 192 -1.38 8.95 -3.11
CA GLY A 192 -0.51 9.44 -4.18
C GLY A 192 0.61 10.37 -3.68
N GLY A 193 0.89 10.36 -2.36
CA GLY A 193 1.90 11.23 -1.73
C GLY A 193 1.47 12.69 -1.69
N ALA A 194 1.56 13.37 -2.82
CA ALA A 194 1.13 14.75 -2.96
C ALA A 194 -0.20 14.85 -3.73
N TYR A 195 -1.18 15.58 -3.16
CA TYR A 195 -2.44 15.87 -3.86
C TYR A 195 -2.23 16.89 -4.99
N ASN A 196 -3.28 17.20 -5.78
CA ASN A 196 -3.20 17.97 -7.03
C ASN A 196 -2.31 17.29 -8.09
N SER A 197 -2.51 16.00 -8.29
CA SER A 197 -1.84 15.16 -9.32
C SER A 197 -0.34 14.94 -9.12
N GLY A 198 0.18 15.10 -7.90
CA GLY A 198 1.60 14.97 -7.62
C GLY A 198 2.43 16.18 -8.06
N GLY A 199 3.66 16.30 -7.61
CA GLY A 199 4.60 17.33 -8.01
C GLY A 199 5.39 16.91 -9.25
N LYS A 200 5.38 17.79 -10.26
CA LYS A 200 6.23 17.59 -11.45
C LYS A 200 7.70 17.57 -11.06
N ASP A 201 8.46 16.70 -11.68
CA ASP A 201 9.91 16.51 -11.44
C ASP A 201 10.26 16.08 -9.99
N VAL A 202 9.26 15.62 -9.22
CA VAL A 202 9.43 14.98 -7.89
C VAL A 202 8.66 13.68 -7.83
N SER A 203 7.31 13.73 -8.03
CA SER A 203 6.45 12.55 -7.92
C SER A 203 6.54 11.58 -9.10
N ASP A 204 7.22 11.96 -10.18
CA ASP A 204 7.54 11.14 -11.35
C ASP A 204 9.04 10.82 -11.44
N ARG A 205 9.77 10.97 -10.33
CA ARG A 205 11.21 10.78 -10.23
C ARG A 205 11.59 9.77 -9.15
N PHE A 206 12.87 9.42 -9.10
CA PHE A 206 13.40 8.49 -8.09
C PHE A 206 13.03 8.91 -6.66
N ALA A 207 13.00 10.20 -6.37
CA ALA A 207 12.66 10.75 -5.06
C ALA A 207 11.33 10.23 -4.50
N ASP A 208 10.32 10.03 -5.33
CA ASP A 208 9.01 9.53 -4.88
C ASP A 208 9.07 8.09 -4.35
N SER A 209 10.08 7.31 -4.77
CA SER A 209 10.31 5.97 -4.27
C SER A 209 10.63 5.95 -2.76
N PHE A 210 11.24 7.00 -2.23
CA PHE A 210 11.49 7.13 -0.78
C PHE A 210 10.17 7.16 -0.03
N TRP A 211 9.29 8.11 -0.38
CA TRP A 211 7.98 8.21 0.23
C TRP A 211 7.17 6.92 0.05
N TYR A 212 7.11 6.40 -1.18
CA TYR A 212 6.22 5.27 -1.48
C TYR A 212 6.60 4.00 -0.73
N LEU A 213 7.89 3.64 -0.73
CA LEU A 213 8.37 2.43 -0.05
C LEU A 213 8.35 2.58 1.48
N ASP A 214 8.66 3.78 2.00
CA ASP A 214 8.52 4.08 3.42
C ASP A 214 7.05 3.96 3.86
N GLN A 215 6.13 4.46 3.04
CA GLN A 215 4.69 4.38 3.29
C GLN A 215 4.17 2.92 3.29
N LEU A 216 4.63 2.09 2.35
CA LEU A 216 4.31 0.66 2.32
C LEU A 216 4.83 -0.06 3.57
N GLY A 217 6.08 0.20 3.94
CA GLY A 217 6.69 -0.36 5.14
C GLY A 217 5.95 0.05 6.40
N MET A 218 5.76 1.35 6.61
CA MET A 218 5.09 1.89 7.78
C MET A 218 3.64 1.39 7.90
N SER A 219 2.86 1.46 6.83
CA SER A 219 1.46 0.99 6.84
C SER A 219 1.35 -0.50 7.19
N SER A 220 2.31 -1.32 6.75
CA SER A 220 2.32 -2.76 7.07
C SER A 220 2.57 -3.02 8.55
N VAL A 221 3.43 -2.23 9.21
CA VAL A 221 3.69 -2.32 10.66
C VAL A 221 2.41 -2.06 11.48
N PHE A 222 1.54 -1.16 11.02
CA PHE A 222 0.24 -0.89 11.62
C PHE A 222 -0.90 -1.79 11.10
N GLY A 223 -0.57 -2.94 10.52
CA GLY A 223 -1.54 -3.97 10.17
C GLY A 223 -2.42 -3.66 8.95
N THR A 224 -2.10 -2.66 8.13
CA THR A 224 -2.78 -2.39 6.85
C THR A 224 -2.69 -3.60 5.94
N LYS A 225 -3.83 -4.04 5.40
CA LYS A 225 -3.91 -5.28 4.60
C LYS A 225 -3.79 -5.06 3.11
N VAL A 226 -4.19 -3.89 2.63
CA VAL A 226 -4.12 -3.51 1.22
C VAL A 226 -3.73 -2.05 1.11
N TYR A 227 -2.89 -1.75 0.13
CA TYR A 227 -2.46 -0.40 -0.19
C TYR A 227 -2.70 -0.11 -1.68
N CYS A 228 -3.60 0.83 -1.98
CA CYS A 228 -3.93 1.23 -3.35
C CYS A 228 -3.21 2.52 -3.71
N ARG A 229 -2.25 2.42 -4.62
CA ARG A 229 -1.50 3.57 -5.14
C ARG A 229 -2.34 4.37 -6.15
N GLN A 230 -2.44 5.67 -5.95
CA GLN A 230 -2.87 6.67 -6.92
C GLN A 230 -1.63 7.15 -7.69
N ALA A 231 -1.48 6.82 -8.97
CA ALA A 231 -2.29 5.95 -9.78
C ALA A 231 -1.42 5.12 -10.73
N LEU A 232 -2.01 4.17 -11.50
CA LEU A 232 -1.27 3.47 -12.53
C LEU A 232 -0.88 4.40 -13.68
N VAL A 233 -1.84 5.21 -14.17
CA VAL A 233 -1.65 6.20 -15.25
C VAL A 233 -2.43 7.46 -14.89
N GLY A 234 -1.85 8.63 -15.15
CA GLY A 234 -2.47 9.92 -14.91
C GLY A 234 -1.89 10.71 -13.74
N GLY A 235 -1.59 11.98 -13.98
CA GLY A 235 -0.87 12.85 -13.04
C GLY A 235 0.64 12.59 -13.00
N ASN A 236 1.37 13.36 -12.19
CA ASN A 236 2.80 13.18 -11.99
C ASN A 236 3.10 12.01 -11.04
N TYR A 237 2.18 11.67 -10.14
CA TYR A 237 2.32 10.56 -9.19
C TYR A 237 2.04 9.17 -9.79
N CYS A 238 1.84 9.07 -11.10
CA CYS A 238 1.53 7.78 -11.73
C CYS A 238 2.75 6.86 -11.80
N LEU A 239 2.49 5.56 -11.71
CA LEU A 239 3.53 4.53 -11.85
C LEU A 239 4.04 4.39 -13.29
N LEU A 240 3.18 4.72 -14.29
CA LEU A 240 3.54 4.72 -15.71
C LEU A 240 3.44 6.13 -16.24
N ASN A 241 4.46 6.58 -16.96
CA ASN A 241 4.46 7.88 -17.61
C ASN A 241 3.22 8.03 -18.50
N THR A 242 2.48 9.10 -18.30
CA THR A 242 1.17 9.32 -18.95
C THR A 242 1.24 9.37 -20.49
N THR A 243 2.38 9.76 -21.05
CA THR A 243 2.58 9.91 -22.49
C THR A 243 3.16 8.65 -23.14
N THR A 244 4.21 8.10 -22.52
CA THR A 244 4.99 6.98 -23.09
C THR A 244 4.54 5.62 -22.59
N LEU A 245 3.80 5.57 -21.47
CA LEU A 245 3.46 4.37 -20.70
C LEU A 245 4.69 3.60 -20.18
N ALA A 246 5.88 4.20 -20.26
CA ALA A 246 7.06 3.64 -19.64
C ALA A 246 6.97 3.75 -18.10
N PRO A 247 7.50 2.77 -17.34
CA PRO A 247 7.55 2.86 -15.90
C PRO A 247 8.31 4.08 -15.40
N ASN A 248 7.74 4.78 -14.42
CA ASN A 248 8.48 5.73 -13.60
C ASN A 248 9.32 4.97 -12.55
N PRO A 249 10.31 5.60 -11.92
CA PRO A 249 11.21 4.91 -10.99
C PRO A 249 10.51 4.12 -9.88
N ASP A 250 9.50 4.68 -9.24
CA ASP A 250 8.76 4.06 -8.14
C ASP A 250 7.97 2.80 -8.53
N TYR A 251 7.67 2.60 -9.81
CA TYR A 251 7.13 1.34 -10.32
C TYR A 251 8.04 0.14 -10.04
N TYR A 252 9.35 0.31 -10.21
CA TYR A 252 10.30 -0.78 -9.98
C TYR A 252 10.45 -1.09 -8.49
N GLY A 253 10.36 -0.07 -7.62
CA GLY A 253 10.28 -0.26 -6.18
C GLY A 253 9.03 -1.04 -5.77
N ALA A 254 7.87 -0.67 -6.33
CA ALA A 254 6.62 -1.39 -6.11
C ALA A 254 6.69 -2.86 -6.60
N LEU A 255 7.33 -3.09 -7.74
CA LEU A 255 7.50 -4.44 -8.30
C LEU A 255 8.42 -5.31 -7.43
N LEU A 256 9.50 -4.76 -6.88
CA LEU A 256 10.35 -5.48 -5.92
C LEU A 256 9.62 -5.74 -4.60
N TRP A 257 8.87 -4.76 -4.09
CA TRP A 257 8.01 -4.97 -2.92
C TRP A 257 7.06 -6.14 -3.14
N ASP A 258 6.32 -6.14 -4.26
CA ASP A 258 5.39 -7.23 -4.56
C ASP A 258 6.06 -8.59 -4.69
N ARG A 259 7.26 -8.66 -5.26
CA ARG A 259 7.98 -9.92 -5.47
C ARG A 259 8.68 -10.48 -4.23
N LEU A 260 9.12 -9.61 -3.33
CA LEU A 260 10.03 -9.99 -2.25
C LEU A 260 9.40 -9.95 -0.86
N MET A 261 8.51 -8.97 -0.59
CA MET A 261 7.92 -8.77 0.72
C MET A 261 6.68 -9.65 0.88
N GLY A 262 6.75 -10.63 1.76
CA GLY A 262 5.61 -11.51 2.08
C GLY A 262 4.63 -10.86 3.06
N THR A 263 3.59 -11.58 3.42
CA THR A 263 2.50 -11.07 4.29
C THR A 263 2.82 -11.08 5.78
N GLY A 264 3.83 -11.82 6.21
CA GLY A 264 4.32 -11.82 7.59
C GLY A 264 5.20 -10.60 7.84
N VAL A 265 4.74 -9.66 8.66
CA VAL A 265 5.47 -8.45 9.03
C VAL A 265 6.29 -8.71 10.29
N LEU A 266 7.56 -8.35 10.26
CA LEU A 266 8.48 -8.52 11.37
C LEU A 266 8.84 -7.15 11.97
N GLN A 267 8.92 -7.08 13.29
CA GLN A 267 9.41 -5.88 13.94
C GLN A 267 10.90 -5.71 13.68
N THR A 268 11.32 -4.50 13.31
CA THR A 268 12.71 -4.11 13.15
C THR A 268 13.07 -2.96 14.08
N THR A 269 14.32 -2.95 14.53
CA THR A 269 14.89 -1.83 15.29
C THR A 269 16.19 -1.43 14.60
N ALA A 270 16.24 -0.23 14.03
CA ALA A 270 17.46 0.38 13.51
C ALA A 270 17.77 1.62 14.34
N ALA A 271 18.72 1.50 15.26
CA ALA A 271 19.01 2.56 16.24
C ALA A 271 20.02 3.62 15.74
N ALA A 272 20.57 3.46 14.53
CA ALA A 272 21.73 4.26 14.10
C ALA A 272 21.38 5.69 13.65
N SER A 273 20.26 5.89 12.95
CA SER A 273 19.90 7.19 12.40
C SER A 273 18.44 7.21 11.94
N PRO A 274 17.70 8.33 12.12
CA PRO A 274 16.36 8.48 11.54
C PRO A 274 16.36 8.48 10.00
N TYR A 275 17.51 8.78 9.38
CA TYR A 275 17.68 8.76 7.92
C TYR A 275 17.79 7.33 7.34
N LEU A 276 18.05 6.31 8.16
CA LEU A 276 18.02 4.92 7.73
C LEU A 276 16.69 4.28 8.16
N ARG A 277 15.80 4.09 7.20
CA ARG A 277 14.51 3.41 7.42
C ARG A 277 14.69 1.91 7.18
N SER A 278 14.05 1.08 8.02
CA SER A 278 14.11 -0.37 7.88
C SER A 278 12.75 -1.03 8.10
N TYR A 279 12.41 -1.95 7.22
CA TYR A 279 11.20 -2.76 7.29
C TYR A 279 11.53 -4.20 6.94
N ALA A 280 11.01 -5.17 7.69
CA ALA A 280 11.27 -6.58 7.43
C ALA A 280 9.99 -7.38 7.33
N HIS A 281 9.97 -8.28 6.37
CA HIS A 281 8.88 -9.23 6.17
C HIS A 281 9.44 -10.65 6.00
N CYS A 282 8.62 -11.65 6.30
CA CYS A 282 8.88 -12.98 5.75
C CYS A 282 9.00 -12.88 4.24
N SER A 283 9.99 -13.54 3.64
CA SER A 283 10.16 -13.50 2.19
C SER A 283 8.96 -14.11 1.46
N LYS A 284 8.55 -13.49 0.36
CA LYS A 284 7.51 -14.03 -0.53
C LYS A 284 8.11 -15.15 -1.38
N GLU A 285 7.36 -16.24 -1.57
CA GLU A 285 7.68 -17.38 -2.44
C GLU A 285 8.91 -18.25 -2.07
N LYS A 286 9.83 -17.77 -1.26
CA LYS A 286 11.04 -18.49 -0.85
C LYS A 286 11.26 -18.34 0.66
N PRO A 287 11.86 -19.35 1.33
CA PRO A 287 12.20 -19.23 2.75
C PRO A 287 13.13 -18.04 3.04
N GLY A 288 13.06 -17.53 4.27
CA GLY A 288 13.93 -16.46 4.76
C GLY A 288 13.20 -15.16 5.07
N VAL A 289 13.99 -14.11 5.27
CA VAL A 289 13.52 -12.77 5.62
C VAL A 289 13.97 -11.79 4.55
N THR A 290 13.07 -10.92 4.12
CA THR A 290 13.39 -9.78 3.25
C THR A 290 13.35 -8.50 4.07
N VAL A 291 14.43 -7.73 3.99
CA VAL A 291 14.58 -6.41 4.62
C VAL A 291 14.62 -5.34 3.53
N LEU A 292 13.77 -4.35 3.68
CA LEU A 292 13.83 -3.10 2.94
C LEU A 292 14.59 -2.06 3.77
N LEU A 293 15.63 -1.46 3.19
CA LEU A 293 16.39 -0.37 3.76
C LEU A 293 16.28 0.86 2.84
N ILE A 294 15.97 2.01 3.42
CA ILE A 294 15.88 3.27 2.69
C ILE A 294 16.82 4.26 3.36
N ASN A 295 17.84 4.72 2.62
CA ASN A 295 18.77 5.74 3.07
C ASN A 295 18.35 7.11 2.51
N LEU A 296 17.76 7.93 3.37
CA LEU A 296 17.32 9.29 3.07
C LEU A 296 18.44 10.33 3.18
N SER A 297 19.61 9.95 3.71
CA SER A 297 20.76 10.86 3.81
C SER A 297 21.38 11.11 2.43
N ASN A 298 21.70 12.35 2.15
CA ASN A 298 22.40 12.78 0.92
C ASN A 298 23.93 12.59 0.97
N SER A 299 24.49 12.26 2.13
CA SER A 299 25.95 12.27 2.34
C SER A 299 26.48 11.06 3.12
N THR A 300 25.64 10.37 3.90
CA THR A 300 26.07 9.30 4.79
C THR A 300 25.72 7.92 4.22
N ALA A 301 26.73 7.09 4.00
CA ALA A 301 26.53 5.67 3.76
C ALA A 301 26.36 4.93 5.10
N PHE A 302 25.47 3.94 5.13
CA PHE A 302 25.28 3.08 6.29
C PHE A 302 25.80 1.67 6.02
N TYR A 303 26.55 1.13 6.97
CA TYR A 303 26.96 -0.26 6.98
C TYR A 303 26.08 -1.04 7.96
N VAL A 304 25.26 -1.91 7.43
CA VAL A 304 24.20 -2.58 8.18
C VAL A 304 24.56 -4.05 8.38
N THR A 305 24.43 -4.52 9.61
CA THR A 305 24.44 -5.94 9.97
C THR A 305 23.05 -6.31 10.50
N VAL A 306 22.51 -7.42 10.02
CA VAL A 306 21.20 -7.91 10.46
C VAL A 306 21.42 -9.02 11.49
N ALA A 307 20.82 -8.87 12.66
CA ALA A 307 20.84 -9.85 13.73
C ALA A 307 19.42 -10.22 14.14
N GLY A 308 19.19 -11.47 14.52
CA GLY A 308 17.95 -11.90 15.14
C GLY A 308 17.91 -11.55 16.63
N ASP A 309 16.72 -11.44 17.21
CA ASP A 309 16.55 -11.18 18.64
C ASP A 309 17.21 -12.29 19.51
N MET A 310 17.18 -13.54 19.04
CA MET A 310 17.87 -14.66 19.71
C MET A 310 19.40 -14.56 19.68
N ASP A 311 19.98 -13.86 18.68
CA ASP A 311 21.43 -13.60 18.64
C ASP A 311 21.83 -12.52 19.66
N LEU A 312 20.94 -11.54 19.88
CA LEU A 312 21.13 -10.45 20.83
C LEU A 312 20.80 -10.86 22.26
N HIS A 313 19.81 -11.74 22.43
CA HIS A 313 19.30 -12.21 23.72
C HIS A 313 19.21 -13.75 23.75
N PRO A 314 20.35 -14.48 23.73
CA PRO A 314 20.31 -15.93 23.70
C PRO A 314 19.63 -16.49 24.96
N PRO A 315 18.70 -17.45 24.81
CA PRO A 315 18.07 -18.08 25.95
C PRO A 315 19.11 -18.85 26.82
N PRO A 316 18.84 -19.07 28.10
CA PRO A 316 19.73 -19.87 28.94
C PRO A 316 20.03 -21.23 28.30
N ARG A 317 21.32 -21.64 28.27
CA ARG A 317 21.81 -22.87 27.60
C ARG A 317 21.03 -24.16 27.93
N LYS A 318 20.26 -24.17 29.02
CA LYS A 318 19.45 -25.33 29.45
C LYS A 318 18.15 -25.53 28.63
N LEU A 319 17.76 -24.60 27.78
CA LEU A 319 16.52 -24.64 26.97
C LEU A 319 16.78 -24.90 25.49
N LEU A 320 18.03 -24.97 25.05
CA LEU A 320 18.38 -25.29 23.67
C LEU A 320 18.64 -26.81 23.60
N GLU A 321 17.82 -27.55 22.89
CA GLU A 321 18.19 -28.86 22.38
C GLU A 321 19.38 -28.69 21.43
N ALA A 322 20.29 -29.68 21.40
CA ALA A 322 21.60 -29.57 20.71
C ALA A 322 21.52 -29.23 19.21
N ASP A 323 20.36 -29.38 18.58
CA ASP A 323 20.11 -29.08 17.17
C ASP A 323 19.70 -27.62 16.90
N ASP A 324 19.32 -26.84 17.94
CA ASP A 324 18.87 -25.45 17.79
C ASP A 324 20.00 -24.40 17.97
N ALA A 325 21.23 -24.84 18.23
CA ALA A 325 22.40 -23.96 18.41
C ALA A 325 22.99 -23.42 17.09
N GLY A 326 22.29 -23.58 15.97
CA GLY A 326 22.67 -22.99 14.70
C GLY A 326 22.43 -21.49 14.67
N ALA A 327 23.41 -20.72 14.15
CA ALA A 327 23.24 -19.28 13.94
C ALA A 327 21.90 -18.98 13.29
N VAL A 328 21.15 -17.99 13.85
CA VAL A 328 19.83 -17.56 13.33
C VAL A 328 19.95 -17.06 11.89
N CYS A 329 21.15 -16.66 11.50
CA CYS A 329 21.45 -16.20 10.16
C CYS A 329 22.61 -16.99 9.57
N GLY A 330 22.41 -17.58 8.39
CA GLY A 330 23.42 -18.32 7.63
C GLY A 330 23.08 -18.32 6.15
N GLY A 331 24.02 -18.75 5.29
CA GLY A 331 23.82 -18.86 3.85
C GLY A 331 24.01 -17.53 3.10
N GLU A 332 23.55 -17.53 1.86
CA GLU A 332 23.67 -16.39 0.97
C GLU A 332 22.56 -15.35 1.17
N ARG A 333 22.82 -14.12 0.73
CA ARG A 333 21.79 -13.09 0.59
C ARG A 333 21.71 -12.58 -0.85
N GLU A 334 20.52 -12.17 -1.22
CA GLU A 334 20.24 -11.52 -2.51
C GLU A 334 20.02 -10.04 -2.29
N GLU A 335 20.81 -9.21 -2.94
CA GLU A 335 20.79 -7.74 -2.80
C GLU A 335 20.24 -7.08 -4.07
N TYR A 336 19.30 -6.17 -3.90
CA TYR A 336 18.69 -5.32 -4.94
C TYR A 336 18.89 -3.87 -4.55
N HIS A 337 19.98 -3.24 -4.99
CA HIS A 337 20.28 -1.85 -4.73
C HIS A 337 19.69 -0.96 -5.80
N LEU A 338 18.75 -0.09 -5.40
CA LEU A 338 18.13 0.91 -6.24
C LEU A 338 18.78 2.27 -6.00
N ARG A 339 19.24 2.91 -7.08
CA ARG A 339 19.90 4.24 -7.03
C ARG A 339 19.40 5.11 -8.17
N PRO A 340 19.36 6.45 -7.99
CA PRO A 340 19.11 7.34 -9.09
C PRO A 340 20.33 7.41 -10.02
N GLU A 341 20.10 7.51 -11.32
CA GLU A 341 21.18 7.75 -12.27
C GLU A 341 21.89 9.09 -11.97
N GLY A 342 23.21 9.08 -12.02
CA GLY A 342 24.03 10.27 -11.70
C GLY A 342 23.98 10.70 -10.22
N GLY A 343 23.34 9.96 -9.33
CA GLY A 343 23.15 10.35 -7.93
C GLY A 343 22.09 11.43 -7.71
N ASP A 344 21.39 11.86 -8.75
CA ASP A 344 20.34 12.89 -8.70
C ASP A 344 18.97 12.23 -8.39
N ILE A 345 18.42 12.52 -7.21
CA ILE A 345 17.11 12.00 -6.81
C ILE A 345 15.95 12.46 -7.71
N GLN A 346 16.14 13.52 -8.49
CA GLN A 346 15.19 13.96 -9.52
C GLN A 346 15.42 13.26 -10.87
N SER A 347 16.31 12.27 -10.96
CA SER A 347 16.47 11.46 -12.16
C SER A 347 15.19 10.65 -12.47
N PRO A 348 14.74 10.62 -13.75
CA PRO A 348 13.69 9.72 -14.21
C PRO A 348 14.18 8.28 -14.41
N VAL A 349 15.49 8.03 -14.26
CA VAL A 349 16.11 6.73 -14.47
C VAL A 349 16.55 6.14 -13.13
N MET A 350 16.08 4.92 -12.86
CA MET A 350 16.48 4.11 -11.72
C MET A 350 17.51 3.08 -12.16
N LEU A 351 18.56 2.93 -11.37
CA LEU A 351 19.57 1.87 -11.53
C LEU A 351 19.26 0.73 -10.55
N LEU A 352 19.39 -0.51 -11.01
CA LEU A 352 19.41 -1.70 -10.16
C LEU A 352 20.82 -2.29 -10.20
N ASN A 353 21.48 -2.38 -9.05
CA ASN A 353 22.87 -2.87 -8.92
C ASN A 353 23.85 -2.21 -9.93
N GLY A 354 23.63 -0.90 -10.17
CA GLY A 354 24.44 -0.09 -11.08
C GLY A 354 24.01 -0.12 -12.55
N ALA A 355 23.07 -0.98 -12.94
CA ALA A 355 22.55 -1.06 -14.31
C ALA A 355 21.21 -0.31 -14.45
N PRO A 356 21.01 0.53 -15.50
CA PRO A 356 19.75 1.26 -15.69
C PRO A 356 18.61 0.29 -16.02
N LEU A 357 17.46 0.54 -15.40
CA LEU A 357 16.21 -0.18 -15.65
C LEU A 357 15.51 0.44 -16.86
N ALA A 358 15.77 -0.09 -18.04
CA ALA A 358 15.17 0.33 -19.29
C ALA A 358 14.29 -0.77 -19.89
N LEU A 359 13.19 -0.36 -20.55
CA LEU A 359 12.33 -1.30 -21.26
C LEU A 359 13.08 -1.98 -22.41
N GLY A 360 12.84 -3.28 -22.59
CA GLY A 360 13.31 -4.03 -23.74
C GLY A 360 12.63 -3.59 -25.05
N PRO A 361 13.07 -4.14 -26.23
CA PRO A 361 12.65 -3.67 -27.56
C PRO A 361 11.13 -3.69 -27.82
N CYS A 362 10.39 -4.57 -27.14
CA CYS A 362 8.92 -4.66 -27.25
C CYS A 362 8.20 -4.14 -25.99
N GLY A 363 8.83 -3.25 -25.23
CA GLY A 363 8.27 -2.71 -23.99
C GLY A 363 8.29 -3.70 -22.82
N GLN A 364 9.13 -4.74 -22.87
CA GLN A 364 9.26 -5.68 -21.76
C GLN A 364 9.94 -5.01 -20.56
N ILE A 365 9.36 -5.23 -19.38
CA ILE A 365 10.01 -4.88 -18.12
C ILE A 365 11.32 -5.67 -18.00
N PRO A 366 12.45 -5.01 -17.65
CA PRO A 366 13.72 -5.71 -17.49
C PRO A 366 13.65 -6.72 -16.35
N GLU A 367 14.44 -7.77 -16.45
CA GLU A 367 14.56 -8.74 -15.36
C GLU A 367 15.28 -8.10 -14.17
N LEU A 368 14.65 -8.15 -13.01
CA LEU A 368 15.22 -7.61 -11.77
C LEU A 368 16.06 -8.70 -11.11
N ARG A 369 17.37 -8.74 -11.41
CA ARG A 369 18.32 -9.73 -10.88
C ARG A 369 19.04 -9.20 -9.64
N PRO A 370 19.14 -10.01 -8.56
CA PRO A 370 19.96 -9.65 -7.41
C PRO A 370 21.45 -9.74 -7.68
N ALA A 371 22.22 -9.03 -6.88
CA ALA A 371 23.60 -9.41 -6.58
C ALA A 371 23.57 -10.47 -5.45
N VAL A 372 24.31 -11.55 -5.61
CA VAL A 372 24.34 -12.63 -4.62
C VAL A 372 25.64 -12.54 -3.81
N VAL A 373 25.51 -12.53 -2.49
CA VAL A 373 26.61 -12.50 -1.52
C VAL A 373 26.63 -13.80 -0.74
N ALA A 374 27.71 -14.58 -0.85
CA ALA A 374 27.80 -15.93 -0.29
C ALA A 374 27.72 -15.95 1.25
N ASP A 375 28.39 -15.02 1.91
CA ASP A 375 28.40 -14.86 3.37
C ASP A 375 27.38 -13.80 3.82
N GLY A 376 26.09 -14.12 3.66
CA GLY A 376 25.01 -13.19 3.75
C GLY A 376 24.91 -12.38 5.05
N CYS A 377 25.30 -12.98 6.17
CA CYS A 377 25.20 -12.34 7.49
C CYS A 377 26.53 -11.84 8.03
N ALA A 378 27.63 -12.44 7.62
CA ALA A 378 28.97 -12.06 8.11
C ALA A 378 29.51 -10.79 7.45
N SER A 379 29.12 -10.52 6.20
CA SER A 379 29.56 -9.33 5.47
C SER A 379 28.62 -8.17 5.71
N PRO A 380 29.10 -6.97 6.13
CA PRO A 380 28.26 -5.77 6.24
C PRO A 380 27.58 -5.44 4.90
N LEU A 381 26.34 -5.00 4.96
CA LEU A 381 25.59 -4.48 3.83
C LEU A 381 25.79 -2.97 3.73
N SER A 382 26.32 -2.47 2.63
CA SER A 382 26.44 -1.04 2.38
C SER A 382 25.16 -0.49 1.78
N VAL A 383 24.61 0.58 2.40
CA VAL A 383 23.47 1.34 1.88
C VAL A 383 23.93 2.75 1.61
N GLU A 384 24.19 3.03 0.36
CA GLU A 384 24.75 4.30 -0.11
C GLU A 384 23.83 5.50 0.15
N PRO A 385 24.33 6.74 0.16
CA PRO A 385 23.49 7.93 0.23
C PRO A 385 22.42 7.92 -0.86
N HIS A 386 21.20 8.41 -0.52
CA HIS A 386 20.07 8.50 -1.43
C HIS A 386 19.82 7.20 -2.21
N SER A 387 19.78 6.07 -1.49
CA SER A 387 19.56 4.76 -2.08
C SER A 387 18.53 3.94 -1.33
N ILE A 388 18.06 2.88 -1.97
CA ILE A 388 17.13 1.92 -1.42
C ILE A 388 17.70 0.52 -1.66
N ALA A 389 17.59 -0.36 -0.68
CA ALA A 389 18.02 -1.74 -0.83
C ALA A 389 16.91 -2.69 -0.37
N PHE A 390 16.55 -3.65 -1.23
CA PHE A 390 15.85 -4.85 -0.80
C PHE A 390 16.88 -5.96 -0.64
N VAL A 391 16.88 -6.60 0.51
CA VAL A 391 17.85 -7.64 0.83
C VAL A 391 17.12 -8.87 1.35
N ARG A 392 17.24 -9.98 0.64
CA ARG A 392 16.68 -11.26 1.08
C ARG A 392 17.77 -12.13 1.67
N PHE A 393 17.61 -12.46 2.94
CA PHE A 393 18.45 -13.40 3.69
C PHE A 393 17.82 -14.79 3.58
N THR A 394 18.35 -15.65 2.71
CA THR A 394 17.75 -16.94 2.36
C THR A 394 17.85 -17.96 3.50
N GLY A 395 18.89 -17.85 4.32
CA GLY A 395 19.13 -18.72 5.47
C GLY A 395 18.71 -18.16 6.82
N PHE A 396 18.04 -17.00 6.85
CA PHE A 396 17.58 -16.41 8.10
C PHE A 396 16.35 -17.15 8.64
N LYS A 397 16.48 -17.73 9.84
CA LYS A 397 15.39 -18.45 10.51
C LYS A 397 14.64 -17.51 11.46
N ALA A 398 13.52 -16.98 11.00
CA ALA A 398 12.58 -16.25 11.85
C ALA A 398 11.40 -17.17 12.22
N PRO A 399 11.16 -17.48 13.50
CA PRO A 399 10.06 -18.37 13.91
C PRO A 399 8.68 -17.93 13.38
N ALA A 400 8.46 -16.62 13.27
CA ALA A 400 7.22 -16.07 12.72
C ALA A 400 7.05 -16.30 11.21
N CYS A 401 8.07 -16.80 10.51
CA CYS A 401 8.04 -17.07 9.06
C CYS A 401 8.02 -18.58 8.73
N ALA A 402 7.96 -19.44 9.73
CA ALA A 402 7.95 -20.89 9.60
C ALA A 402 6.56 -21.45 9.21
#